data_fc8175a686055879a78bdb42b5ad504f
#
_entry.id   fc8175a686055879a78bdb42b5ad504f
#
_cell.length_a   1.000
_cell.length_b   1.000
_cell.length_c   1.000
_cell.angle_alpha   90.00
_cell.angle_beta   90.00
_cell.angle_gamma   90.00
#
_symmetry.space_group_name_H-M   'P 1'
#
loop_
_entity.id
_entity.type
_entity.pdbx_description
1 polymer ?
#
loop_
_entity_poly.entity_id
_entity_poly.type
_entity_poly.pdbx_seq_one_letter_code
_entity_poly.pdbx_strand_id
1 'polypeptide(L)'
;FVDCDYAIRECMKNTLVVVVDTHRPNFTECPQLLEISDKVVVIDHHRRGVDFINDTVLLFHEIYVSSTCEMVTELVQYIEDDVRINKLTAEGLLAGISLDTKNFAFKTGVRTFEAASYLKKSGADTIEVKKLFNSDIKDFITKAEIIQNAKVINNNICLAYTKTETDNINIVIAQAADELLNIKEVEASFVLARKDDRVFISARSLGDRKS
;
A
#
# COMPACT_ATOMS: atom_id res chain seq x y z
N PHE A 1 16.52 6.31 -5.14
CA PHE A 1 16.53 5.67 -3.82
C PHE A 1 17.93 5.68 -3.27
N VAL A 2 18.07 5.92 -1.97
CA VAL A 2 19.34 5.90 -1.23
C VAL A 2 19.17 4.99 -0.02
N ASP A 3 20.28 4.41 0.46
CA ASP A 3 20.25 3.64 1.70
C ASP A 3 20.20 4.54 2.95
N CYS A 4 19.89 3.93 4.08
CA CYS A 4 19.76 4.65 5.36
C CYS A 4 21.08 5.31 5.78
N ASP A 5 22.22 4.66 5.58
CA ASP A 5 23.52 5.20 5.98
C ASP A 5 23.90 6.46 5.19
N TYR A 6 23.57 6.48 3.90
CA TYR A 6 23.71 7.68 3.08
C TYR A 6 22.78 8.79 3.56
N ALA A 7 21.49 8.48 3.77
CA ALA A 7 20.50 9.44 4.23
C ALA A 7 20.88 10.08 5.58
N ILE A 8 21.40 9.29 6.52
CA ILE A 8 21.87 9.78 7.83
C ILE A 8 23.04 10.77 7.66
N ARG A 9 23.99 10.47 6.76
CA ARG A 9 25.14 11.37 6.54
C ARG A 9 24.74 12.72 5.94
N GLU A 10 23.72 12.73 5.09
CA GLU A 10 23.26 13.96 4.40
C GLU A 10 22.22 14.74 5.21
N CYS A 11 21.56 14.11 6.17
CA CYS A 11 20.51 14.72 6.99
C CYS A 11 21.11 15.70 8.00
N MET A 12 20.55 16.89 8.07
CA MET A 12 20.88 17.94 9.03
C MET A 12 19.63 18.30 9.85
N LYS A 13 19.81 19.04 10.96
CA LYS A 13 18.70 19.51 11.81
C LYS A 13 17.59 20.24 11.04
N ASN A 14 17.95 20.99 10.02
CA ASN A 14 17.00 21.77 9.23
C ASN A 14 16.51 21.04 7.95
N THR A 15 16.92 19.79 7.74
CA THR A 15 16.44 18.97 6.64
C THR A 15 14.93 18.68 6.86
N LEU A 16 14.12 18.87 5.84
CA LEU A 16 12.72 18.46 5.90
C LEU A 16 12.63 16.95 5.67
N VAL A 17 12.18 16.22 6.68
CA VAL A 17 11.88 14.79 6.59
C VAL A 17 10.38 14.63 6.38
N VAL A 18 9.99 14.03 5.26
CA VAL A 18 8.59 13.76 4.94
C VAL A 18 8.35 12.26 5.04
N VAL A 19 7.56 11.85 6.02
CA VAL A 19 7.13 10.46 6.21
C VAL A 19 5.76 10.31 5.56
N VAL A 20 5.63 9.32 4.69
CA VAL A 20 4.39 9.04 3.97
C VAL A 20 3.94 7.60 4.21
N ASP A 21 2.63 7.39 4.26
CA ASP A 21 1.98 6.07 4.36
C ASP A 21 2.27 5.31 5.66
N THR A 22 2.81 5.99 6.65
CA THR A 22 2.94 5.52 8.03
C THR A 22 3.05 6.69 8.98
N HIS A 23 2.55 6.52 10.19
CA HIS A 23 2.77 7.43 11.31
C HIS A 23 3.62 6.82 12.43
N ARG A 24 4.14 5.60 12.21
CA ARG A 24 4.86 4.82 13.21
C ARG A 24 6.37 4.83 12.93
N PRO A 25 7.21 5.23 13.91
CA PRO A 25 8.67 5.27 13.72
C PRO A 25 9.25 3.94 13.25
N ASN A 26 8.79 2.84 13.86
CA ASN A 26 9.30 1.48 13.58
C ASN A 26 8.90 0.92 12.21
N PHE A 27 8.02 1.59 11.47
CA PHE A 27 7.65 1.23 10.10
C PHE A 27 8.38 2.06 9.04
N THR A 28 9.20 3.05 9.47
CA THR A 28 10.08 3.78 8.55
C THR A 28 11.35 2.98 8.29
N GLU A 29 11.87 3.05 7.07
CA GLU A 29 13.11 2.34 6.70
C GLU A 29 14.34 2.89 7.44
N CYS A 30 14.30 4.15 7.88
CA CYS A 30 15.40 4.82 8.57
C CYS A 30 14.85 5.71 9.70
N PRO A 31 14.44 5.13 10.85
CA PRO A 31 13.87 5.89 11.95
C PRO A 31 14.83 6.90 12.58
N GLN A 32 16.15 6.71 12.42
CA GLN A 32 17.18 7.64 12.91
C GLN A 32 17.04 9.05 12.32
N LEU A 33 16.47 9.20 11.12
CA LEU A 33 16.24 10.51 10.50
C LEU A 33 15.27 11.37 11.33
N LEU A 34 14.34 10.74 12.04
CA LEU A 34 13.38 11.41 12.91
C LEU A 34 14.03 12.03 14.16
N GLU A 35 15.21 11.52 14.56
CA GLU A 35 15.98 12.03 15.70
C GLU A 35 16.95 13.15 15.28
N ILE A 36 17.36 13.16 14.00
CA ILE A 36 18.33 14.14 13.48
C ILE A 36 17.64 15.45 13.10
N SER A 37 16.47 15.35 12.47
CA SER A 37 15.78 16.51 11.92
C SER A 37 14.78 17.12 12.91
N ASP A 38 14.80 18.44 13.03
CA ASP A 38 13.79 19.21 13.77
C ASP A 38 12.53 19.52 12.91
N LYS A 39 12.50 19.07 11.64
CA LYS A 39 11.42 19.36 10.68
C LYS A 39 10.86 18.08 10.09
N VAL A 40 9.93 17.47 10.81
CA VAL A 40 9.26 16.25 10.37
C VAL A 40 7.82 16.54 9.94
N VAL A 41 7.45 16.08 8.75
CA VAL A 41 6.09 16.09 8.23
C VAL A 41 5.62 14.64 8.14
N VAL A 42 4.39 14.36 8.58
CA VAL A 42 3.76 13.04 8.45
C VAL A 42 2.48 13.16 7.65
N ILE A 43 2.33 12.34 6.61
CA ILE A 43 1.12 12.23 5.79
C ILE A 43 0.70 10.77 5.79
N ASP A 44 -0.42 10.44 6.45
CA ASP A 44 -0.85 9.05 6.62
C ASP A 44 -2.36 8.91 6.76
N HIS A 45 -2.91 7.78 6.27
CA HIS A 45 -4.33 7.46 6.32
C HIS A 45 -4.66 6.25 7.21
N HIS A 46 -3.68 5.60 7.80
CA HIS A 46 -3.89 4.44 8.65
C HIS A 46 -4.52 4.82 9.99
N ARG A 47 -5.23 3.89 10.61
CA ARG A 47 -5.75 4.09 11.98
C ARG A 47 -4.60 4.36 12.94
N ARG A 48 -4.73 5.40 13.75
CA ARG A 48 -3.70 5.81 14.69
C ARG A 48 -3.42 4.71 15.70
N GLY A 49 -2.16 4.30 15.76
CA GLY A 49 -1.65 3.37 16.76
C GLY A 49 -1.22 4.07 18.05
N VAL A 50 -0.79 3.29 19.04
CA VAL A 50 -0.24 3.81 20.31
C VAL A 50 1.12 4.46 20.06
N ASP A 51 1.94 3.83 19.20
CA ASP A 51 3.24 4.35 18.80
C ASP A 51 3.09 5.22 17.56
N PHE A 52 3.35 6.50 17.69
CA PHE A 52 3.29 7.43 16.56
C PHE A 52 4.40 8.48 16.66
N ILE A 53 4.77 9.05 15.52
CA ILE A 53 5.78 10.10 15.41
C ILE A 53 5.22 11.36 16.08
N ASN A 54 5.91 11.78 17.14
CA ASN A 54 5.65 13.02 17.86
C ASN A 54 6.51 14.15 17.25
N ASP A 55 6.33 15.37 17.75
CA ASP A 55 7.15 16.54 17.41
C ASP A 55 7.24 16.82 15.89
N THR A 56 6.10 16.73 15.23
CA THR A 56 5.97 17.04 13.80
C THR A 56 5.67 18.51 13.56
N VAL A 57 6.27 19.12 12.53
CA VAL A 57 5.90 20.47 12.07
C VAL A 57 4.58 20.46 11.32
N LEU A 58 4.21 19.34 10.73
CA LEU A 58 2.91 19.08 10.11
C LEU A 58 2.54 17.61 10.27
N LEU A 59 1.35 17.36 10.80
CA LEU A 59 0.71 16.06 10.79
C LEU A 59 -0.57 16.14 9.98
N PHE A 60 -0.55 15.58 8.77
CA PHE A 60 -1.75 15.39 7.95
C PHE A 60 -2.17 13.93 8.01
N HIS A 61 -3.09 13.64 8.93
CA HIS A 61 -3.53 12.29 9.21
C HIS A 61 -5.05 12.19 9.12
N GLU A 62 -5.56 11.41 8.15
CA GLU A 62 -6.98 11.29 7.89
C GLU A 62 -7.38 9.85 7.52
N ILE A 63 -8.12 9.19 8.40
CA ILE A 63 -8.44 7.76 8.31
C ILE A 63 -9.58 7.41 7.33
N TYR A 64 -10.29 8.42 6.83
CA TYR A 64 -11.43 8.21 5.94
C TYR A 64 -11.09 8.37 4.45
N VAL A 65 -9.90 8.81 4.14
CA VAL A 65 -9.41 8.85 2.75
C VAL A 65 -9.00 7.46 2.28
N SER A 66 -8.98 7.27 0.97
CA SER A 66 -8.67 5.96 0.37
C SER A 66 -7.21 5.57 0.53
N SER A 67 -6.31 6.54 0.40
CA SER A 67 -4.86 6.32 0.36
C SER A 67 -4.07 7.57 0.68
N THR A 68 -2.83 7.41 1.08
CA THR A 68 -1.88 8.54 1.19
C THR A 68 -1.63 9.20 -0.17
N CYS A 69 -1.70 8.45 -1.28
CA CYS A 69 -1.59 9.00 -2.62
C CYS A 69 -2.73 9.95 -2.98
N GLU A 70 -3.96 9.70 -2.51
CA GLU A 70 -5.08 10.64 -2.59
C GLU A 70 -4.76 11.93 -1.85
N MET A 71 -4.31 11.84 -0.58
CA MET A 71 -3.95 12.99 0.24
C MET A 71 -2.84 13.84 -0.39
N VAL A 72 -1.78 13.21 -0.90
CA VAL A 72 -0.69 13.90 -1.60
C VAL A 72 -1.19 14.56 -2.88
N THR A 73 -2.08 13.91 -3.63
CA THR A 73 -2.68 14.48 -4.84
C THR A 73 -3.50 15.73 -4.51
N GLU A 74 -4.24 15.73 -3.42
CA GLU A 74 -4.97 16.91 -2.95
C GLU A 74 -4.00 18.02 -2.54
N LEU A 75 -2.99 17.72 -1.73
CA LEU A 75 -2.00 18.70 -1.28
C LEU A 75 -1.31 19.41 -2.45
N VAL A 76 -0.89 18.66 -3.47
CA VAL A 76 -0.21 19.23 -4.65
C VAL A 76 -1.08 20.27 -5.37
N GLN A 77 -2.39 20.13 -5.34
CA GLN A 77 -3.31 21.10 -5.95
C GLN A 77 -3.38 22.44 -5.18
N TYR A 78 -2.93 22.47 -3.92
CA TYR A 78 -2.99 23.66 -3.06
C TYR A 78 -1.63 24.30 -2.78
N ILE A 79 -0.51 23.63 -3.13
CA ILE A 79 0.82 24.14 -2.77
C ILE A 79 1.17 25.40 -3.53
N GLU A 80 0.94 25.45 -4.84
CA GLU A 80 1.09 26.66 -5.68
C GLU A 80 0.36 26.44 -7.01
N ASP A 81 -0.14 27.53 -7.61
CA ASP A 81 -0.86 27.48 -8.90
C ASP A 81 -0.01 26.94 -10.08
N ASP A 82 1.32 26.95 -9.97
CA ASP A 82 2.25 26.53 -11.03
C ASP A 82 2.89 25.16 -10.81
N VAL A 83 2.59 24.45 -9.73
CA VAL A 83 3.13 23.08 -9.52
C VAL A 83 2.46 22.11 -10.48
N ARG A 84 3.17 21.80 -11.56
CA ARG A 84 2.72 20.77 -12.51
C ARG A 84 3.44 19.46 -12.23
N ILE A 85 2.68 18.45 -11.82
CA ILE A 85 3.21 17.09 -11.73
C ILE A 85 3.43 16.55 -13.16
N ASN A 86 4.55 15.86 -13.35
CA ASN A 86 4.82 15.20 -14.62
C ASN A 86 4.00 13.90 -14.75
N LYS A 87 3.95 13.36 -15.97
CA LYS A 87 3.20 12.13 -16.28
C LYS A 87 3.58 10.97 -15.38
N LEU A 88 4.86 10.72 -15.15
CA LEU A 88 5.35 9.60 -14.33
C LEU A 88 4.89 9.72 -12.87
N THR A 89 4.96 10.93 -12.30
CA THR A 89 4.46 11.20 -10.95
C THR A 89 2.94 10.98 -10.88
N ALA A 90 2.19 11.45 -11.89
CA ALA A 90 0.75 11.27 -11.96
C ALA A 90 0.37 9.77 -12.07
N GLU A 91 1.10 9.00 -12.86
CA GLU A 91 0.91 7.54 -12.96
C GLU A 91 1.24 6.83 -11.65
N GLY A 92 2.33 7.21 -10.96
CA GLY A 92 2.69 6.64 -9.67
C GLY A 92 1.64 6.91 -8.58
N LEU A 93 1.14 8.15 -8.47
CA LEU A 93 0.07 8.49 -7.53
C LEU A 93 -1.24 7.75 -7.85
N LEU A 94 -1.61 7.65 -9.14
CA LEU A 94 -2.80 6.91 -9.55
C LEU A 94 -2.65 5.40 -9.29
N ALA A 95 -1.43 4.86 -9.43
CA ALA A 95 -1.14 3.48 -9.09
C ALA A 95 -1.35 3.22 -7.58
N GLY A 96 -0.85 4.11 -6.70
CA GLY A 96 -1.06 4.00 -5.27
C GLY A 96 -2.56 4.07 -4.89
N ILE A 97 -3.32 5.00 -5.45
CA ILE A 97 -4.78 5.04 -5.27
C ILE A 97 -5.42 3.72 -5.71
N SER A 98 -5.04 3.21 -6.89
CA SER A 98 -5.60 1.96 -7.43
C SER A 98 -5.28 0.75 -6.55
N LEU A 99 -4.09 0.72 -5.94
CA LEU A 99 -3.66 -0.35 -5.04
C LEU A 99 -4.53 -0.38 -3.77
N ASP A 100 -4.61 0.74 -3.07
CA ASP A 100 -5.30 0.82 -1.77
C ASP A 100 -6.82 0.66 -1.91
N THR A 101 -7.36 1.11 -3.04
CA THR A 101 -8.80 1.02 -3.33
C THR A 101 -9.19 -0.30 -4.00
N LYS A 102 -8.24 -1.19 -4.29
CA LYS A 102 -8.46 -2.39 -5.11
C LYS A 102 -9.19 -2.02 -6.43
N ASN A 103 -8.59 -1.13 -7.19
CA ASN A 103 -9.15 -0.58 -8.43
C ASN A 103 -10.52 0.10 -8.22
N PHE A 104 -10.60 0.99 -7.24
CA PHE A 104 -11.81 1.78 -6.89
C PHE A 104 -13.00 0.95 -6.38
N ALA A 105 -12.75 -0.27 -5.92
CA ALA A 105 -13.76 -1.14 -5.33
C ALA A 105 -13.92 -0.96 -3.81
N PHE A 106 -12.89 -0.47 -3.13
CA PHE A 106 -12.84 -0.34 -1.66
C PHE A 106 -12.52 1.09 -1.23
N LYS A 107 -13.12 1.55 -0.11
CA LYS A 107 -12.86 2.85 0.52
C LYS A 107 -12.83 4.04 -0.46
N THR A 108 -13.57 3.95 -1.55
CA THR A 108 -13.58 4.95 -2.60
C THR A 108 -14.68 5.98 -2.34
N GLY A 109 -14.30 7.22 -2.18
CA GLY A 109 -15.20 8.36 -2.00
C GLY A 109 -15.19 9.31 -3.21
N VAL A 110 -15.95 10.39 -3.12
CA VAL A 110 -15.96 11.44 -4.16
C VAL A 110 -14.54 12.03 -4.33
N ARG A 111 -13.86 12.33 -3.23
CA ARG A 111 -12.48 12.86 -3.23
C ARG A 111 -11.50 11.95 -3.97
N THR A 112 -11.65 10.63 -3.84
CA THR A 112 -10.83 9.64 -4.56
C THR A 112 -10.98 9.78 -6.08
N PHE A 113 -12.22 9.95 -6.57
CA PHE A 113 -12.47 10.18 -8.00
C PHE A 113 -12.01 11.55 -8.47
N GLU A 114 -12.11 12.58 -7.65
CA GLU A 114 -11.58 13.93 -7.94
C GLU A 114 -10.06 13.89 -8.07
N ALA A 115 -9.36 13.25 -7.13
CA ALA A 115 -7.92 13.02 -7.20
C ALA A 115 -7.54 12.25 -8.48
N ALA A 116 -8.22 11.14 -8.78
CA ALA A 116 -7.98 10.36 -9.99
C ALA A 116 -8.24 11.18 -11.27
N SER A 117 -9.28 12.03 -11.28
CA SER A 117 -9.56 12.94 -12.40
C SER A 117 -8.44 13.96 -12.59
N TYR A 118 -7.93 14.56 -11.52
CA TYR A 118 -6.80 15.48 -11.57
C TYR A 118 -5.55 14.79 -12.13
N LEU A 119 -5.22 13.60 -11.64
CA LEU A 119 -4.08 12.82 -12.13
C LEU A 119 -4.23 12.46 -13.62
N LYS A 120 -5.43 12.11 -14.05
CA LYS A 120 -5.72 11.87 -15.47
C LYS A 120 -5.52 13.12 -16.32
N LYS A 121 -5.96 14.28 -15.86
CA LYS A 121 -5.72 15.59 -16.53
C LYS A 121 -4.23 15.93 -16.58
N SER A 122 -3.45 15.52 -15.57
CA SER A 122 -1.99 15.68 -15.49
C SER A 122 -1.23 14.69 -16.41
N GLY A 123 -1.92 13.85 -17.15
CA GLY A 123 -1.35 12.98 -18.18
C GLY A 123 -1.18 11.52 -17.79
N ALA A 124 -1.67 11.10 -16.61
CA ALA A 124 -1.62 9.69 -16.21
C ALA A 124 -2.32 8.78 -17.24
N ASP A 125 -1.64 7.73 -17.68
CA ASP A 125 -2.18 6.70 -18.55
C ASP A 125 -2.59 5.47 -17.73
N THR A 126 -3.89 5.19 -17.71
CA THR A 126 -4.45 4.06 -16.96
C THR A 126 -3.96 2.70 -17.45
N ILE A 127 -3.55 2.61 -18.73
CA ILE A 127 -2.96 1.37 -19.27
C ILE A 127 -1.56 1.18 -18.70
N GLU A 128 -0.74 2.24 -18.66
CA GLU A 128 0.59 2.18 -18.06
C GLU A 128 0.50 1.89 -16.55
N VAL A 129 -0.44 2.53 -15.85
CA VAL A 129 -0.72 2.22 -14.44
C VAL A 129 -1.07 0.74 -14.24
N LYS A 130 -1.93 0.17 -15.11
CA LYS A 130 -2.29 -1.25 -15.05
C LYS A 130 -1.09 -2.17 -15.24
N LYS A 131 -0.15 -1.81 -16.13
CA LYS A 131 1.06 -2.59 -16.39
C LYS A 131 1.97 -2.72 -15.17
N LEU A 132 1.95 -1.74 -14.24
CA LEU A 132 2.73 -1.80 -13.00
C LEU A 132 2.31 -2.97 -12.09
N PHE A 133 1.10 -3.48 -12.26
CA PHE A 133 0.56 -4.59 -11.47
C PHE A 133 0.61 -5.94 -12.21
N ASN A 134 1.25 -5.99 -13.38
CA ASN A 134 1.41 -7.24 -14.10
C ASN A 134 2.36 -8.17 -13.33
N SER A 135 1.95 -9.41 -13.15
CA SER A 135 2.79 -10.48 -12.60
C SER A 135 3.58 -11.15 -13.73
N ASP A 136 4.74 -11.70 -13.41
CA ASP A 136 5.39 -12.60 -14.34
C ASP A 136 4.62 -13.94 -14.45
N ILE A 137 4.94 -14.72 -15.48
CA ILE A 137 4.22 -15.96 -15.77
C ILE A 137 4.39 -17.01 -14.66
N LYS A 138 5.55 -17.06 -13.99
CA LYS A 138 5.83 -18.00 -12.90
C LYS A 138 4.97 -17.67 -11.68
N ASP A 139 4.93 -16.40 -11.29
CA ASP A 139 4.11 -15.93 -10.17
C ASP A 139 2.61 -16.12 -10.45
N PHE A 140 2.18 -15.86 -11.69
CA PHE A 140 0.80 -16.10 -12.13
C PHE A 140 0.41 -17.59 -12.04
N ILE A 141 1.27 -18.51 -12.54
CA ILE A 141 1.02 -19.94 -12.44
C ILE A 141 0.99 -20.39 -10.98
N THR A 142 1.95 -19.95 -10.16
CA THR A 142 2.00 -20.30 -8.74
C THR A 142 0.73 -19.83 -8.01
N LYS A 143 0.26 -18.60 -8.31
CA LYS A 143 -1.01 -18.10 -7.76
C LYS A 143 -2.20 -18.98 -8.18
N ALA A 144 -2.28 -19.36 -9.45
CA ALA A 144 -3.34 -20.23 -9.96
C ALA A 144 -3.32 -21.61 -9.27
N GLU A 145 -2.16 -22.22 -9.08
CA GLU A 145 -2.00 -23.48 -8.34
C GLU A 145 -2.47 -23.38 -6.89
N ILE A 146 -2.13 -22.29 -6.21
CA ILE A 146 -2.59 -22.02 -4.83
C ILE A 146 -4.12 -21.97 -4.79
N ILE A 147 -4.74 -21.23 -5.69
CA ILE A 147 -6.20 -21.07 -5.76
C ILE A 147 -6.87 -22.41 -6.06
N GLN A 148 -6.34 -23.17 -7.01
CA GLN A 148 -6.87 -24.49 -7.39
C GLN A 148 -6.85 -25.49 -6.23
N ASN A 149 -5.83 -25.40 -5.36
CA ASN A 149 -5.66 -26.31 -4.22
C ASN A 149 -6.31 -25.81 -2.93
N ALA A 150 -7.05 -24.70 -3.00
CA ALA A 150 -7.71 -24.13 -1.85
C ALA A 150 -8.85 -25.02 -1.34
N LYS A 151 -9.03 -25.03 -0.03
CA LYS A 151 -10.07 -25.77 0.66
C LYS A 151 -10.92 -24.84 1.50
N VAL A 152 -12.22 -24.98 1.41
CA VAL A 152 -13.17 -24.28 2.29
C VAL A 152 -13.34 -25.10 3.56
N ILE A 153 -13.14 -24.46 4.70
CA ILE A 153 -13.26 -25.04 6.04
C ILE A 153 -14.40 -24.27 6.76
N ASN A 154 -15.22 -25.00 7.51
CA ASN A 154 -16.32 -24.41 8.28
C ASN A 154 -17.27 -23.52 7.45
N ASN A 155 -17.42 -23.80 6.16
CA ASN A 155 -18.27 -23.15 5.18
C ASN A 155 -17.91 -21.69 4.79
N ASN A 156 -17.02 -21.02 5.52
CA ASN A 156 -16.71 -19.61 5.28
C ASN A 156 -15.22 -19.24 5.37
N ILE A 157 -14.35 -20.18 5.68
CA ILE A 157 -12.89 -19.96 5.75
C ILE A 157 -12.23 -20.71 4.61
N CYS A 158 -11.45 -20.01 3.82
CA CYS A 158 -10.66 -20.59 2.75
C CYS A 158 -9.19 -20.73 3.17
N LEU A 159 -8.65 -21.93 3.05
CA LEU A 159 -7.26 -22.26 3.37
C LEU A 159 -6.54 -22.81 2.15
N ALA A 160 -5.39 -22.27 1.82
CA ALA A 160 -4.52 -22.78 0.78
C ALA A 160 -3.06 -22.81 1.24
N TYR A 161 -2.27 -23.64 0.60
CA TYR A 161 -0.83 -23.65 0.83
C TYR A 161 -0.07 -24.00 -0.44
N THR A 162 1.17 -23.55 -0.54
CA THR A 162 2.10 -23.93 -1.61
C THR A 162 3.47 -24.28 -1.05
N LYS A 163 4.15 -25.17 -1.76
CA LYS A 163 5.58 -25.48 -1.57
C LYS A 163 6.44 -24.92 -2.71
N THR A 164 5.80 -24.30 -3.70
CA THR A 164 6.49 -23.70 -4.85
C THR A 164 7.18 -22.43 -4.39
N GLU A 165 8.47 -22.33 -4.65
CA GLU A 165 9.27 -21.17 -4.31
C GLU A 165 9.32 -20.20 -5.48
N THR A 166 9.01 -18.94 -5.21
CA THR A 166 9.26 -17.79 -6.09
C THR A 166 9.99 -16.71 -5.33
N ASP A 167 10.65 -15.82 -6.04
CA ASP A 167 11.32 -14.68 -5.40
C ASP A 167 10.31 -13.76 -4.71
N ASN A 168 9.12 -13.63 -5.31
CA ASN A 168 8.03 -12.76 -4.87
C ASN A 168 6.97 -13.51 -4.05
N ILE A 169 7.31 -14.58 -3.34
CA ILE A 169 6.32 -15.45 -2.68
C ILE A 169 5.36 -14.69 -1.77
N ASN A 170 5.83 -13.66 -1.07
CA ASN A 170 4.99 -12.84 -0.19
C ASN A 170 3.88 -12.12 -0.97
N ILE A 171 4.19 -11.62 -2.17
CA ILE A 171 3.22 -10.94 -3.05
C ILE A 171 2.23 -11.97 -3.60
N VAL A 172 2.73 -13.14 -4.05
CA VAL A 172 1.91 -14.20 -4.63
C VAL A 172 0.87 -14.71 -3.63
N ILE A 173 1.28 -15.02 -2.37
CA ILE A 173 0.34 -15.49 -1.35
C ILE A 173 -0.64 -14.40 -0.92
N ALA A 174 -0.22 -13.13 -0.90
CA ALA A 174 -1.11 -12.01 -0.60
C ALA A 174 -2.19 -11.86 -1.68
N GLN A 175 -1.80 -11.89 -2.96
CA GLN A 175 -2.74 -11.84 -4.09
C GLN A 175 -3.67 -13.06 -4.11
N ALA A 176 -3.15 -14.26 -3.83
CA ALA A 176 -3.97 -15.46 -3.75
C ALA A 176 -5.00 -15.38 -2.60
N ALA A 177 -4.60 -14.84 -1.45
CA ALA A 177 -5.52 -14.65 -0.32
C ALA A 177 -6.63 -13.62 -0.67
N ASP A 178 -6.29 -12.54 -1.38
CA ASP A 178 -7.29 -11.58 -1.86
C ASP A 178 -8.27 -12.21 -2.85
N GLU A 179 -7.80 -13.04 -3.80
CA GLU A 179 -8.68 -13.75 -4.75
C GLU A 179 -9.60 -14.76 -4.05
N LEU A 180 -9.08 -15.52 -3.10
CA LEU A 180 -9.88 -16.49 -2.34
C LEU A 180 -10.98 -15.81 -1.51
N LEU A 181 -10.74 -14.59 -1.03
CA LEU A 181 -11.74 -13.81 -0.31
C LEU A 181 -12.88 -13.31 -1.21
N ASN A 182 -12.69 -13.26 -2.54
CA ASN A 182 -13.73 -12.89 -3.50
C ASN A 182 -14.71 -14.05 -3.81
N ILE A 183 -14.45 -15.25 -3.31
CA ILE A 183 -15.35 -16.40 -3.47
C ILE A 183 -16.60 -16.16 -2.61
N LYS A 184 -17.78 -16.39 -3.20
CA LYS A 184 -19.06 -16.26 -2.51
C LYS A 184 -19.06 -17.09 -1.21
N GLU A 185 -19.55 -16.50 -0.13
CA GLU A 185 -19.66 -17.10 1.22
C GLU A 185 -18.32 -17.25 1.97
N VAL A 186 -17.17 -16.91 1.36
CA VAL A 186 -15.90 -16.85 2.08
C VAL A 186 -15.77 -15.53 2.83
N GLU A 187 -15.59 -15.61 4.14
CA GLU A 187 -15.42 -14.47 5.04
C GLU A 187 -13.96 -14.24 5.46
N ALA A 188 -13.15 -15.29 5.40
CA ALA A 188 -11.71 -15.21 5.68
C ALA A 188 -10.91 -16.16 4.78
N SER A 189 -9.72 -15.74 4.41
CA SER A 189 -8.79 -16.55 3.63
C SER A 189 -7.40 -16.56 4.28
N PHE A 190 -6.76 -17.72 4.25
CA PHE A 190 -5.41 -17.94 4.74
C PHE A 190 -4.62 -18.66 3.67
N VAL A 191 -3.50 -18.07 3.29
CA VAL A 191 -2.56 -18.68 2.33
C VAL A 191 -1.19 -18.80 2.96
N LEU A 192 -0.65 -20.01 2.94
CA LEU A 192 0.65 -20.34 3.51
C LEU A 192 1.64 -20.70 2.42
N ALA A 193 2.87 -20.24 2.55
CA ALA A 193 3.98 -20.69 1.71
C ALA A 193 5.20 -21.00 2.54
N ARG A 194 5.94 -22.03 2.15
CA ARG A 194 7.26 -22.29 2.72
C ARG A 194 8.33 -21.76 1.79
N LYS A 195 9.27 -20.99 2.34
CA LYS A 195 10.50 -20.59 1.65
C LYS A 195 11.65 -20.75 2.62
N ASP A 196 12.65 -21.52 2.24
CA ASP A 196 13.74 -21.94 3.12
C ASP A 196 13.20 -22.61 4.39
N ASP A 197 13.67 -22.20 5.56
CA ASP A 197 13.22 -22.69 6.87
C ASP A 197 12.09 -21.84 7.49
N ARG A 198 11.45 -20.97 6.69
CA ARG A 198 10.38 -20.08 7.16
C ARG A 198 9.05 -20.41 6.50
N VAL A 199 7.99 -20.17 7.26
CA VAL A 199 6.62 -20.20 6.74
C VAL A 199 6.08 -18.78 6.72
N PHE A 200 5.66 -18.35 5.53
CA PHE A 200 4.99 -17.08 5.31
C PHE A 200 3.50 -17.31 5.29
N ILE A 201 2.76 -16.42 5.93
CA ILE A 201 1.29 -16.51 6.01
C ILE A 201 0.71 -15.18 5.56
N SER A 202 -0.22 -15.25 4.60
CA SER A 202 -1.07 -14.11 4.27
C SER A 202 -2.49 -14.43 4.67
N ALA A 203 -3.10 -13.55 5.45
CA ALA A 203 -4.48 -13.67 5.90
C ALA A 203 -5.30 -12.46 5.45
N ARG A 204 -6.52 -12.71 5.05
CA ARG A 204 -7.51 -11.68 4.67
C ARG A 204 -8.85 -11.98 5.32
N SER A 205 -9.60 -10.94 5.61
CA SER A 205 -10.95 -11.05 6.16
C SER A 205 -11.80 -9.88 5.67
N LEU A 206 -13.07 -10.12 5.45
CA LEU A 206 -14.03 -9.05 5.12
C LEU A 206 -14.30 -8.11 6.31
N GLY A 207 -13.82 -8.47 7.49
CA GLY A 207 -14.08 -7.76 8.74
C GLY A 207 -15.49 -8.01 9.25
N ASP A 208 -15.69 -7.82 10.56
CA ASP A 208 -17.02 -7.86 11.13
C ASP A 208 -17.76 -6.56 10.78
N ARG A 209 -18.71 -6.62 9.84
CA ARG A 209 -19.59 -5.50 9.50
C ARG A 209 -20.78 -5.40 10.46
N LYS A 210 -20.75 -6.10 11.57
CA LYS A 210 -21.73 -6.00 12.63
C LYS A 210 -21.26 -5.04 13.69
N SER A 211 -21.49 -3.78 13.47
CA SER A 211 -21.63 -2.78 14.53
C SER A 211 -22.60 -1.72 14.06
#